data_05b0b76b08a79d5bc16b39d7df5abc8a
#
_entry.id   05b0b76b08a79d5bc16b39d7df5abc8a
#
_cell.length_a   1.000
_cell.length_b   1.000
_cell.length_c   1.000
_cell.angle_alpha   90.00
_cell.angle_beta   90.00
_cell.angle_gamma   90.00
#
_symmetry.space_group_name_H-M   'P 1'
#
loop_
_entity.id
_entity.type
_entity.pdbx_description
1 polymer ?
#
loop_
_entity_poly.entity_id
_entity_poly.type
_entity_poly.pdbx_seq_one_letter_code
_entity_poly.pdbx_strand_id
1 'polypeptide(L)'
;MDLLRFITAGSVDDGKSTLIGRLLYDSKNILSDQLEQLARQTVNKNAGEIDLALLTDGLRAEREQGITIDVAYRYFSTPKRKFIIADAPGHVQYTRNMVTGASNAELIIILIDARQGVAEQTRRHSIIASLLKIPHIVVAINKMDLVGFSQDVYNNILIDYTNVAAQLGLKNIAYFPLSALDGDNIVDRSERMPWYDGPALLPYLEDIPLTDDTNLSHPRFQVQHVIRPQVKELHDYRGYAGKVFSGIYKKGDQVTVLPAGIQTKISSLEVGGIETNEVFAPQSVVIQLEDDIDISRGDSIVNTNDQPLVTSQVEALICWLDEKPLVKGNKYILQHNARTVRAVVKDIYYKLDVNTLEQMEVEGSVKLNEVVKVSIKTASPIVTDAYADLPANGCAILIDETSNSTVAAVLIQ
;
A
#
# COMPACT_ATOMS: atom_id res chain seq x y z
N MET A 1 18.24 -9.93 -7.68
CA MET A 1 17.08 -9.65 -8.57
C MET A 1 16.07 -8.93 -7.72
N ASP A 2 15.79 -7.67 -8.02
CA ASP A 2 14.91 -6.81 -7.24
C ASP A 2 13.45 -7.23 -7.37
N LEU A 3 12.62 -6.79 -6.43
CA LEU A 3 11.20 -7.07 -6.39
C LEU A 3 10.43 -5.76 -6.40
N LEU A 4 9.62 -5.51 -7.44
CA LEU A 4 8.68 -4.39 -7.49
C LEU A 4 7.27 -4.87 -7.13
N ARG A 5 6.67 -4.23 -6.13
CA ARG A 5 5.26 -4.40 -5.77
C ARG A 5 4.47 -3.24 -6.34
N PHE A 6 3.50 -3.53 -7.18
CA PHE A 6 2.63 -2.49 -7.70
C PHE A 6 1.16 -2.88 -7.67
N ILE A 7 0.31 -1.87 -7.63
CA ILE A 7 -1.14 -2.02 -7.65
C ILE A 7 -1.70 -1.41 -8.93
N THR A 8 -2.74 -2.04 -9.49
CA THR A 8 -3.55 -1.47 -10.57
C THR A 8 -4.81 -0.84 -10.01
N ALA A 9 -5.12 0.37 -10.44
CA ALA A 9 -6.31 1.12 -10.06
C ALA A 9 -6.98 1.73 -11.31
N GLY A 10 -8.27 1.96 -11.26
CA GLY A 10 -9.05 2.52 -12.37
C GLY A 10 -10.52 2.19 -12.18
N SER A 11 -11.39 2.83 -12.96
CA SER A 11 -12.83 2.55 -12.94
C SER A 11 -13.12 1.12 -13.43
N VAL A 12 -14.36 0.72 -13.26
CA VAL A 12 -14.87 -0.49 -13.93
C VAL A 12 -14.71 -0.29 -15.43
N ASP A 13 -14.33 -1.35 -16.12
CA ASP A 13 -14.11 -1.37 -17.58
C ASP A 13 -12.94 -0.53 -18.12
N ASP A 14 -12.10 0.08 -17.28
CA ASP A 14 -10.87 0.75 -17.75
C ASP A 14 -9.83 -0.23 -18.32
N GLY A 15 -10.02 -1.54 -18.13
CA GLY A 15 -9.17 -2.59 -18.69
C GLY A 15 -8.04 -3.05 -17.76
N LYS A 16 -8.22 -2.97 -16.42
CA LYS A 16 -7.25 -3.44 -15.42
C LYS A 16 -6.90 -4.91 -15.63
N SER A 17 -7.91 -5.78 -15.61
CA SER A 17 -7.73 -7.23 -15.77
C SER A 17 -7.11 -7.58 -17.14
N THR A 18 -7.47 -6.84 -18.19
CA THR A 18 -6.88 -6.99 -19.52
C THR A 18 -5.40 -6.62 -19.51
N LEU A 19 -5.01 -5.50 -18.86
CA LEU A 19 -3.62 -5.08 -18.75
C LEU A 19 -2.77 -6.10 -17.98
N ILE A 20 -3.29 -6.58 -16.84
CA ILE A 20 -2.60 -7.60 -16.04
C ILE A 20 -2.44 -8.89 -16.84
N GLY A 21 -3.52 -9.34 -17.47
CA GLY A 21 -3.50 -10.51 -18.33
C GLY A 21 -2.49 -10.39 -19.47
N ARG A 22 -2.39 -9.22 -20.10
CA ARG A 22 -1.42 -8.90 -21.15
C ARG A 22 0.03 -8.94 -20.62
N LEU A 23 0.31 -8.32 -19.48
CA LEU A 23 1.62 -8.37 -18.85
C LEU A 23 2.04 -9.81 -18.53
N LEU A 24 1.13 -10.63 -17.99
CA LEU A 24 1.40 -12.04 -17.69
C LEU A 24 1.62 -12.87 -18.98
N TYR A 25 0.82 -12.61 -20.01
CA TYR A 25 0.91 -13.32 -21.29
C TYR A 25 2.22 -13.02 -22.02
N ASP A 26 2.52 -11.73 -22.21
CA ASP A 26 3.68 -11.30 -22.99
C ASP A 26 5.00 -11.54 -22.26
N SER A 27 5.01 -11.57 -20.92
CA SER A 27 6.18 -11.94 -20.11
C SER A 27 6.47 -13.45 -20.11
N LYS A 28 5.65 -14.27 -20.80
CA LYS A 28 5.78 -15.73 -20.91
C LYS A 28 5.78 -16.47 -19.55
N ASN A 29 5.13 -15.90 -18.54
CA ASN A 29 5.02 -16.49 -17.21
C ASN A 29 3.76 -17.35 -17.01
N ILE A 30 2.98 -17.60 -18.08
CA ILE A 30 1.79 -18.44 -18.03
C ILE A 30 2.17 -19.87 -18.36
N LEU A 31 1.70 -20.82 -17.54
CA LEU A 31 1.89 -22.23 -17.78
C LEU A 31 1.13 -22.68 -19.05
N SER A 32 1.71 -23.59 -19.84
CA SER A 32 1.11 -24.12 -21.06
C SER A 32 -0.31 -24.63 -20.87
N ASP A 33 -0.57 -25.31 -19.75
CA ASP A 33 -1.88 -25.88 -19.41
C ASP A 33 -2.95 -24.78 -19.18
N GLN A 34 -2.54 -23.64 -18.63
CA GLN A 34 -3.44 -22.49 -18.44
C GLN A 34 -3.76 -21.82 -19.78
N LEU A 35 -2.78 -21.72 -20.69
CA LEU A 35 -2.99 -21.21 -22.03
C LEU A 35 -3.96 -22.11 -22.84
N GLU A 36 -3.82 -23.44 -22.73
CA GLU A 36 -4.76 -24.35 -23.38
C GLU A 36 -6.19 -24.25 -22.83
N GLN A 37 -6.34 -24.08 -21.51
CA GLN A 37 -7.64 -23.88 -20.89
C GLN A 37 -8.31 -22.59 -21.37
N LEU A 38 -7.55 -21.50 -21.45
CA LEU A 38 -8.02 -20.21 -21.97
C LEU A 38 -8.44 -20.33 -23.43
N ALA A 39 -7.63 -20.95 -24.27
CA ALA A 39 -7.96 -21.17 -25.68
C ALA A 39 -9.27 -21.96 -25.84
N ARG A 40 -9.51 -22.99 -25.01
CA ARG A 40 -10.76 -23.77 -25.04
C ARG A 40 -11.99 -22.98 -24.56
N GLN A 41 -11.82 -22.06 -23.60
CA GLN A 41 -12.93 -21.22 -23.09
C GLN A 41 -13.29 -20.10 -24.06
N THR A 42 -12.32 -19.58 -24.79
CA THR A 42 -12.49 -18.48 -25.75
C THR A 42 -13.15 -18.92 -27.05
N VAL A 43 -12.95 -20.19 -27.47
CA VAL A 43 -13.59 -20.75 -28.71
C VAL A 43 -15.11 -20.66 -28.68
N ASN A 44 -15.75 -20.47 -27.53
CA ASN A 44 -17.20 -20.33 -27.37
C ASN A 44 -17.73 -18.89 -27.50
N LYS A 45 -16.88 -17.86 -27.59
CA LYS A 45 -17.36 -16.46 -27.56
C LYS A 45 -17.12 -15.64 -28.84
N ASN A 46 -16.02 -15.80 -29.54
CA ASN A 46 -15.79 -15.22 -30.90
C ASN A 46 -14.46 -15.77 -31.45
N ALA A 47 -14.42 -16.04 -32.74
CA ALA A 47 -13.31 -16.72 -33.41
C ALA A 47 -11.96 -15.97 -33.23
N GLY A 48 -11.07 -16.48 -32.40
CA GLY A 48 -9.62 -16.28 -32.56
C GLY A 48 -8.90 -15.41 -31.53
N GLU A 49 -9.57 -14.64 -30.67
CA GLU A 49 -8.90 -13.80 -29.68
C GLU A 49 -9.01 -14.39 -28.27
N ILE A 50 -7.88 -14.50 -27.57
CA ILE A 50 -7.82 -14.98 -26.19
C ILE A 50 -8.32 -13.86 -25.27
N ASP A 51 -9.37 -14.12 -24.49
CA ASP A 51 -9.82 -13.21 -23.44
C ASP A 51 -8.84 -13.22 -22.26
N LEU A 52 -7.90 -12.28 -22.28
CA LEU A 52 -6.84 -12.16 -21.28
C LEU A 52 -7.36 -11.77 -19.88
N ALA A 53 -8.56 -11.19 -19.77
CA ALA A 53 -9.17 -10.88 -18.49
C ALA A 53 -9.48 -12.16 -17.69
N LEU A 54 -9.77 -13.28 -18.36
CA LEU A 54 -10.00 -14.57 -17.69
C LEU A 54 -8.78 -15.11 -16.94
N LEU A 55 -7.57 -14.62 -17.24
CA LEU A 55 -6.35 -14.95 -16.48
C LEU A 55 -6.36 -14.38 -15.06
N THR A 56 -7.08 -13.31 -14.84
CA THR A 56 -7.09 -12.58 -13.57
C THR A 56 -8.28 -12.95 -12.68
N ASP A 57 -9.39 -13.42 -13.25
CA ASP A 57 -10.60 -13.75 -12.50
C ASP A 57 -10.42 -15.02 -11.67
N GLY A 58 -10.12 -14.84 -10.39
CA GLY A 58 -9.82 -15.94 -9.45
C GLY A 58 -11.05 -16.55 -8.81
N LEU A 59 -11.99 -15.71 -8.37
CA LEU A 59 -13.19 -16.14 -7.65
C LEU A 59 -14.35 -16.45 -8.60
N ARG A 60 -15.18 -17.43 -8.23
CA ARG A 60 -16.38 -17.78 -9.02
C ARG A 60 -17.33 -16.57 -9.15
N ALA A 61 -17.49 -15.80 -8.09
CA ALA A 61 -18.31 -14.59 -8.09
C ALA A 61 -17.76 -13.50 -9.02
N GLU A 62 -16.45 -13.35 -9.12
CA GLU A 62 -15.79 -12.42 -10.05
C GLU A 62 -16.08 -12.80 -11.50
N ARG A 63 -15.98 -14.10 -11.82
CA ARG A 63 -16.29 -14.62 -13.17
C ARG A 63 -17.76 -14.47 -13.54
N GLU A 64 -18.67 -14.68 -12.59
CA GLU A 64 -20.12 -14.55 -12.81
C GLU A 64 -20.55 -13.09 -12.98
N GLN A 65 -19.89 -12.15 -12.29
CA GLN A 65 -20.22 -10.72 -12.31
C GLN A 65 -19.32 -9.91 -13.26
N GLY A 66 -18.19 -10.45 -13.70
CA GLY A 66 -17.22 -9.74 -14.54
C GLY A 66 -16.53 -8.57 -13.85
N ILE A 67 -16.38 -8.62 -12.50
CA ILE A 67 -15.78 -7.57 -11.70
C ILE A 67 -14.79 -8.15 -10.68
N THR A 68 -13.72 -7.43 -10.38
CA THR A 68 -12.82 -7.73 -9.26
C THR A 68 -13.49 -7.33 -7.95
N ILE A 69 -13.59 -8.26 -7.00
CA ILE A 69 -14.23 -8.05 -5.69
C ILE A 69 -13.18 -7.88 -4.59
N ASP A 70 -12.17 -8.75 -4.56
CA ASP A 70 -11.11 -8.72 -3.56
C ASP A 70 -9.75 -8.45 -4.20
N VAL A 71 -8.75 -8.11 -3.39
CA VAL A 71 -7.37 -7.93 -3.90
C VAL A 71 -6.78 -9.27 -4.26
N ALA A 72 -6.51 -9.48 -5.53
CA ALA A 72 -5.80 -10.63 -6.01
C ALA A 72 -4.32 -10.31 -6.23
N TYR A 73 -3.44 -11.13 -5.65
CA TYR A 73 -2.00 -10.99 -5.88
C TYR A 73 -1.55 -11.92 -6.99
N ARG A 74 -0.85 -11.35 -7.97
CA ARG A 74 -0.25 -12.08 -9.09
C ARG A 74 1.27 -11.90 -9.08
N TYR A 75 1.96 -12.94 -9.49
CA TYR A 75 3.42 -12.98 -9.46
C TYR A 75 3.92 -13.27 -10.86
N PHE A 76 4.88 -12.49 -11.33
CA PHE A 76 5.60 -12.81 -12.53
C PHE A 76 7.05 -12.31 -12.43
N SER A 77 7.88 -12.73 -13.35
CA SER A 77 9.29 -12.33 -13.40
C SER A 77 9.76 -12.18 -14.84
N THR A 78 10.65 -11.24 -15.02
CA THR A 78 11.45 -11.11 -16.23
C THR A 78 12.91 -11.46 -15.90
N PRO A 79 13.81 -11.56 -16.89
CA PRO A 79 15.22 -11.72 -16.61
C PRO A 79 15.83 -10.60 -15.73
N LYS A 80 15.21 -9.41 -15.72
CA LYS A 80 15.71 -8.24 -14.98
C LYS A 80 15.13 -8.14 -13.57
N ARG A 81 13.80 -8.38 -13.39
CA ARG A 81 13.08 -8.06 -12.15
C ARG A 81 11.96 -9.06 -11.83
N LYS A 82 11.65 -9.21 -10.54
CA LYS A 82 10.44 -9.88 -10.06
C LYS A 82 9.34 -8.87 -9.77
N PHE A 83 8.09 -9.28 -9.96
CA PHE A 83 6.93 -8.42 -9.79
C PHE A 83 5.86 -9.09 -8.96
N ILE A 84 5.23 -8.29 -8.09
CA ILE A 84 3.98 -8.64 -7.41
C ILE A 84 2.95 -7.59 -7.83
N ILE A 85 1.89 -8.04 -8.49
CA ILE A 85 0.76 -7.21 -8.87
C ILE A 85 -0.35 -7.40 -7.84
N ALA A 86 -0.83 -6.31 -7.26
CA ALA A 86 -2.09 -6.29 -6.52
C ALA A 86 -3.19 -5.79 -7.49
N ASP A 87 -4.10 -6.67 -7.89
CA ASP A 87 -5.25 -6.27 -8.68
C ASP A 87 -6.34 -5.72 -7.75
N ALA A 88 -6.66 -4.44 -7.89
CA ALA A 88 -7.63 -3.77 -7.04
C ALA A 88 -8.99 -3.63 -7.73
N PRO A 89 -10.10 -3.83 -7.00
CA PRO A 89 -11.43 -3.62 -7.53
C PRO A 89 -11.66 -2.17 -7.96
N GLY A 90 -12.37 -1.98 -9.09
CA GLY A 90 -12.70 -0.66 -9.62
C GLY A 90 -13.97 -0.03 -9.01
N HIS A 91 -14.79 -0.80 -8.31
CA HIS A 91 -16.03 -0.32 -7.72
C HIS A 91 -15.80 0.47 -6.43
N VAL A 92 -16.56 1.55 -6.26
CA VAL A 92 -16.52 2.40 -5.05
C VAL A 92 -16.71 1.60 -3.76
N GLN A 93 -17.58 0.59 -3.78
CA GLN A 93 -17.89 -0.26 -2.61
C GLN A 93 -16.67 -1.04 -2.09
N TYR A 94 -15.68 -1.29 -2.94
CA TYR A 94 -14.49 -2.08 -2.60
C TYR A 94 -13.23 -1.23 -2.39
N THR A 95 -13.37 0.08 -2.15
CA THR A 95 -12.24 0.99 -1.87
C THR A 95 -11.37 0.49 -0.71
N ARG A 96 -11.97 -0.19 0.29
CA ARG A 96 -11.24 -0.85 1.39
C ARG A 96 -10.17 -1.81 0.87
N ASN A 97 -10.52 -2.64 -0.11
CA ASN A 97 -9.61 -3.62 -0.67
C ASN A 97 -8.49 -2.92 -1.44
N MET A 98 -8.82 -1.83 -2.16
CA MET A 98 -7.80 -1.01 -2.83
C MET A 98 -6.81 -0.39 -1.82
N VAL A 99 -7.27 0.19 -0.71
CA VAL A 99 -6.39 0.73 0.35
C VAL A 99 -5.47 -0.35 0.91
N THR A 100 -6.00 -1.57 1.13
CA THR A 100 -5.20 -2.71 1.61
C THR A 100 -4.13 -3.11 0.59
N GLY A 101 -4.48 -3.24 -0.69
CA GLY A 101 -3.51 -3.58 -1.75
C GLY A 101 -2.46 -2.50 -1.97
N ALA A 102 -2.85 -1.23 -1.83
CA ALA A 102 -1.99 -0.08 -2.04
C ALA A 102 -1.00 0.16 -0.89
N SER A 103 -1.31 -0.29 0.33
CA SER A 103 -0.50 -0.01 1.53
C SER A 103 0.95 -0.53 1.49
N ASN A 104 1.23 -1.51 0.64
CA ASN A 104 2.56 -2.09 0.46
C ASN A 104 3.11 -1.90 -0.97
N ALA A 105 2.43 -1.09 -1.79
CA ALA A 105 2.82 -0.87 -3.17
C ALA A 105 3.91 0.22 -3.27
N GLU A 106 4.92 -0.05 -4.07
CA GLU A 106 5.99 0.89 -4.42
C GLU A 106 5.63 1.70 -5.67
N LEU A 107 4.63 1.22 -6.43
CA LEU A 107 4.11 1.88 -7.61
C LEU A 107 2.61 1.62 -7.75
N ILE A 108 1.89 2.61 -8.25
CA ILE A 108 0.49 2.47 -8.66
C ILE A 108 0.35 2.73 -10.16
N ILE A 109 -0.36 1.84 -10.85
CA ILE A 109 -0.80 2.06 -12.24
C ILE A 109 -2.26 2.49 -12.21
N ILE A 110 -2.51 3.75 -12.53
CA ILE A 110 -3.85 4.32 -12.65
C ILE A 110 -4.26 4.25 -14.12
N LEU A 111 -5.25 3.41 -14.42
CA LEU A 111 -5.79 3.29 -15.76
C LEU A 111 -6.85 4.37 -16.00
N ILE A 112 -6.84 4.92 -17.20
CA ILE A 112 -7.82 5.90 -17.68
C ILE A 112 -8.28 5.42 -19.06
N ASP A 113 -9.59 5.24 -19.25
CA ASP A 113 -10.17 5.00 -20.58
C ASP A 113 -10.05 6.27 -21.42
N ALA A 114 -9.33 6.18 -22.55
CA ALA A 114 -9.08 7.31 -23.44
C ALA A 114 -10.37 8.01 -23.94
N ARG A 115 -11.51 7.32 -23.96
CA ARG A 115 -12.81 7.88 -24.35
C ARG A 115 -13.44 8.74 -23.26
N GLN A 116 -13.13 8.46 -21.97
CA GLN A 116 -13.77 9.10 -20.82
C GLN A 116 -12.90 10.18 -20.18
N GLY A 117 -11.57 10.06 -20.27
CA GLY A 117 -10.64 10.96 -19.61
C GLY A 117 -10.62 10.80 -18.09
N VAL A 118 -10.25 11.86 -17.38
CA VAL A 118 -10.08 11.86 -15.91
C VAL A 118 -11.44 11.85 -15.20
N ALA A 119 -11.88 10.66 -14.78
CA ALA A 119 -13.13 10.44 -14.07
C ALA A 119 -13.01 10.65 -12.55
N GLU A 120 -14.15 10.64 -11.83
CA GLU A 120 -14.19 10.75 -10.36
C GLU A 120 -13.37 9.63 -9.68
N GLN A 121 -13.47 8.40 -10.18
CA GLN A 121 -12.68 7.27 -9.63
C GLN A 121 -11.18 7.47 -9.84
N THR A 122 -10.75 8.03 -10.98
CA THR A 122 -9.35 8.38 -11.22
C THR A 122 -8.84 9.34 -10.13
N ARG A 123 -9.62 10.38 -9.80
CA ARG A 123 -9.31 11.35 -8.73
C ARG A 123 -9.23 10.66 -7.37
N ARG A 124 -10.22 9.81 -7.04
CA ARG A 124 -10.25 9.05 -5.77
C ARG A 124 -9.03 8.16 -5.60
N HIS A 125 -8.65 7.42 -6.63
CA HIS A 125 -7.46 6.58 -6.61
C HIS A 125 -6.18 7.41 -6.45
N SER A 126 -6.11 8.57 -7.08
CA SER A 126 -5.00 9.51 -6.95
C SER A 126 -4.89 10.09 -5.53
N ILE A 127 -6.04 10.40 -4.87
CA ILE A 127 -6.07 10.80 -3.46
C ILE A 127 -5.51 9.69 -2.56
N ILE A 128 -5.95 8.46 -2.75
CA ILE A 128 -5.45 7.32 -1.97
C ILE A 128 -3.95 7.12 -2.20
N ALA A 129 -3.48 7.22 -3.44
CA ALA A 129 -2.05 7.16 -3.75
C ALA A 129 -1.24 8.27 -3.05
N SER A 130 -1.77 9.51 -3.02
CA SER A 130 -1.17 10.63 -2.30
C SER A 130 -1.15 10.41 -0.79
N LEU A 131 -2.27 9.98 -0.21
CA LEU A 131 -2.39 9.70 1.24
C LEU A 131 -1.44 8.59 1.68
N LEU A 132 -1.35 7.51 0.90
CA LEU A 132 -0.45 6.39 1.18
C LEU A 132 1.00 6.65 0.77
N LYS A 133 1.28 7.83 0.19
CA LYS A 133 2.63 8.24 -0.25
C LYS A 133 3.30 7.22 -1.17
N ILE A 134 2.54 6.66 -2.11
CA ILE A 134 3.11 5.73 -3.09
C ILE A 134 4.15 6.48 -3.93
N PRO A 135 5.41 6.01 -3.94
CA PRO A 135 6.52 6.80 -4.49
C PRO A 135 6.46 6.98 -6.01
N HIS A 136 5.90 6.01 -6.75
CA HIS A 136 5.85 6.05 -8.21
C HIS A 136 4.42 5.90 -8.72
N ILE A 137 4.06 6.74 -9.69
CA ILE A 137 2.74 6.75 -10.30
C ILE A 137 2.88 6.56 -11.80
N VAL A 138 2.19 5.57 -12.34
CA VAL A 138 2.02 5.36 -13.77
C VAL A 138 0.59 5.69 -14.12
N VAL A 139 0.39 6.59 -15.07
CA VAL A 139 -0.90 6.89 -15.67
C VAL A 139 -0.97 6.18 -17.02
N ALA A 140 -1.75 5.11 -17.07
CA ALA A 140 -1.94 4.29 -18.24
C ALA A 140 -3.21 4.74 -18.98
N ILE A 141 -3.05 5.53 -20.05
CA ILE A 141 -4.16 5.99 -20.89
C ILE A 141 -4.47 4.85 -21.86
N ASN A 142 -5.45 4.02 -21.46
CA ASN A 142 -5.79 2.77 -22.12
C ASN A 142 -6.90 2.94 -23.17
N LYS A 143 -7.03 1.95 -24.04
CA LYS A 143 -8.00 1.91 -25.16
C LYS A 143 -7.76 2.99 -26.19
N MET A 144 -6.49 3.29 -26.46
CA MET A 144 -6.10 4.22 -27.51
C MET A 144 -6.57 3.76 -28.90
N ASP A 145 -6.75 2.45 -29.10
CA ASP A 145 -7.38 1.85 -30.30
C ASP A 145 -8.78 2.40 -30.56
N LEU A 146 -9.59 2.63 -29.52
CA LEU A 146 -10.97 3.12 -29.65
C LEU A 146 -11.08 4.64 -29.95
N VAL A 147 -9.96 5.36 -29.86
CA VAL A 147 -9.88 6.78 -30.20
C VAL A 147 -8.91 7.04 -31.37
N GLY A 148 -8.63 5.98 -32.17
CA GLY A 148 -7.78 6.05 -33.36
C GLY A 148 -6.33 6.46 -33.06
N PHE A 149 -5.81 6.11 -31.87
CA PHE A 149 -4.44 6.43 -31.43
C PHE A 149 -4.11 7.93 -31.45
N SER A 150 -5.12 8.77 -31.17
CA SER A 150 -5.06 10.23 -31.25
C SER A 150 -4.10 10.83 -30.23
N GLN A 151 -3.09 11.56 -30.70
CA GLN A 151 -2.18 12.35 -29.86
C GLN A 151 -2.92 13.47 -29.11
N ASP A 152 -3.93 14.10 -29.72
CA ASP A 152 -4.69 15.18 -29.09
C ASP A 152 -5.49 14.66 -27.88
N VAL A 153 -6.09 13.48 -27.97
CA VAL A 153 -6.79 12.85 -26.85
C VAL A 153 -5.81 12.57 -25.72
N TYR A 154 -4.65 12.00 -26.04
CA TYR A 154 -3.59 11.76 -25.05
C TYR A 154 -3.15 13.06 -24.36
N ASN A 155 -2.84 14.11 -25.12
CA ASN A 155 -2.39 15.39 -24.59
C ASN A 155 -3.44 16.03 -23.67
N ASN A 156 -4.71 15.99 -24.03
CA ASN A 156 -5.80 16.53 -23.21
C ASN A 156 -5.89 15.80 -21.86
N ILE A 157 -5.85 14.48 -21.85
CA ILE A 157 -5.88 13.68 -20.62
C ILE A 157 -4.63 13.93 -19.77
N LEU A 158 -3.47 14.07 -20.39
CA LEU A 158 -2.21 14.40 -19.72
C LEU A 158 -2.32 15.73 -18.99
N ILE A 159 -2.84 16.78 -19.65
CA ILE A 159 -3.06 18.10 -19.05
C ILE A 159 -4.02 18.00 -17.87
N ASP A 160 -5.18 17.35 -18.06
CA ASP A 160 -6.20 17.21 -17.02
C ASP A 160 -5.65 16.46 -15.79
N TYR A 161 -4.95 15.35 -16.01
CA TYR A 161 -4.37 14.60 -14.90
C TYR A 161 -3.23 15.34 -14.21
N THR A 162 -2.41 16.07 -14.96
CA THR A 162 -1.32 16.90 -14.38
C THR A 162 -1.87 17.94 -13.41
N ASN A 163 -3.03 18.54 -13.71
CA ASN A 163 -3.71 19.48 -12.81
C ASN A 163 -4.15 18.78 -11.50
N VAL A 164 -4.72 17.59 -11.59
CA VAL A 164 -5.09 16.78 -10.41
C VAL A 164 -3.85 16.42 -9.59
N ALA A 165 -2.80 15.98 -10.26
CA ALA A 165 -1.54 15.59 -9.63
C ALA A 165 -0.88 16.75 -8.89
N ALA A 166 -0.90 17.95 -9.48
CA ALA A 166 -0.36 19.17 -8.85
C ALA A 166 -1.12 19.53 -7.57
N GLN A 167 -2.45 19.45 -7.57
CA GLN A 167 -3.28 19.70 -6.40
C GLN A 167 -2.99 18.71 -5.26
N LEU A 168 -2.69 17.45 -5.61
CA LEU A 168 -2.38 16.37 -4.65
C LEU A 168 -0.90 16.31 -4.24
N GLY A 169 -0.05 17.16 -4.83
CA GLY A 169 1.40 17.11 -4.59
C GLY A 169 2.07 15.82 -5.05
N LEU A 170 1.48 15.10 -6.02
CA LEU A 170 2.01 13.87 -6.55
C LEU A 170 3.30 14.14 -7.33
N LYS A 171 4.27 13.23 -7.17
CA LYS A 171 5.59 13.30 -7.83
C LYS A 171 5.86 12.00 -8.57
N ASN A 172 6.92 11.99 -9.40
CA ASN A 172 7.37 10.79 -10.13
C ASN A 172 6.25 10.13 -10.94
N ILE A 173 5.58 10.91 -11.79
CA ILE A 173 4.48 10.45 -12.64
C ILE A 173 5.00 10.17 -14.04
N ALA A 174 4.70 8.97 -14.55
CA ALA A 174 4.97 8.58 -15.93
C ALA A 174 3.65 8.30 -16.66
N TYR A 175 3.55 8.73 -17.92
CA TYR A 175 2.34 8.63 -18.73
C TYR A 175 2.56 7.68 -19.91
N PHE A 176 1.64 6.74 -20.09
CA PHE A 176 1.71 5.73 -21.14
C PHE A 176 0.42 5.69 -21.95
N PRO A 177 0.43 6.07 -23.25
CA PRO A 177 -0.68 5.76 -24.14
C PRO A 177 -0.57 4.29 -24.54
N LEU A 178 -1.62 3.49 -24.31
CA LEU A 178 -1.58 2.06 -24.60
C LEU A 178 -2.92 1.48 -25.06
N SER A 179 -2.87 0.32 -25.68
CA SER A 179 -4.00 -0.59 -25.85
C SER A 179 -3.68 -1.91 -25.17
N ALA A 180 -4.29 -2.17 -24.01
CA ALA A 180 -4.09 -3.42 -23.29
C ALA A 180 -4.64 -4.63 -24.10
N LEU A 181 -5.65 -4.41 -24.93
CA LEU A 181 -6.24 -5.45 -25.77
C LEU A 181 -5.27 -5.85 -26.88
N ASP A 182 -4.73 -4.89 -27.61
CA ASP A 182 -3.89 -5.12 -28.77
C ASP A 182 -2.40 -5.32 -28.41
N GLY A 183 -1.97 -4.86 -27.20
CA GLY A 183 -0.60 -4.95 -26.72
C GLY A 183 0.27 -3.73 -27.05
N ASP A 184 -0.33 -2.63 -27.57
CA ASP A 184 0.43 -1.43 -27.91
C ASP A 184 1.05 -0.76 -26.69
N ASN A 185 2.33 -0.47 -26.79
CA ASN A 185 3.16 0.16 -25.73
C ASN A 185 3.16 -0.61 -24.40
N ILE A 186 2.92 -1.93 -24.39
CA ILE A 186 2.98 -2.78 -23.20
C ILE A 186 4.39 -3.35 -23.05
N VAL A 187 4.83 -4.20 -23.98
CA VAL A 187 6.18 -4.79 -23.99
C VAL A 187 7.07 -4.07 -24.99
N ASP A 188 6.54 -3.86 -26.18
CA ASP A 188 7.22 -3.18 -27.27
C ASP A 188 6.53 -1.84 -27.59
N ARG A 189 7.28 -0.91 -28.18
CA ARG A 189 6.71 0.36 -28.66
C ARG A 189 5.77 0.12 -29.82
N SER A 190 4.65 0.81 -29.79
CA SER A 190 3.65 0.72 -30.86
C SER A 190 4.08 1.52 -32.12
N GLU A 191 3.97 0.89 -33.28
CA GLU A 191 4.11 1.59 -34.56
C GLU A 191 2.89 2.47 -34.88
N ARG A 192 1.75 2.22 -34.23
CA ARG A 192 0.50 3.00 -34.41
C ARG A 192 0.52 4.34 -33.68
N MET A 193 1.47 4.54 -32.75
CA MET A 193 1.67 5.78 -32.00
C MET A 193 3.09 6.33 -32.19
N PRO A 194 3.51 6.68 -33.43
CA PRO A 194 4.85 7.15 -33.71
C PRO A 194 5.20 8.49 -33.03
N TRP A 195 4.18 9.22 -32.58
CA TRP A 195 4.31 10.47 -31.85
C TRP A 195 4.70 10.29 -30.37
N TYR A 196 4.65 9.06 -29.84
CA TYR A 196 5.05 8.76 -28.46
C TYR A 196 6.50 8.32 -28.43
N ASP A 197 7.37 9.13 -27.81
CA ASP A 197 8.80 8.88 -27.74
C ASP A 197 9.23 8.14 -26.46
N GLY A 198 8.30 7.89 -25.53
CA GLY A 198 8.58 7.17 -24.29
C GLY A 198 8.84 5.67 -24.48
N PRO A 199 9.30 4.98 -23.42
CA PRO A 199 9.43 3.52 -23.42
C PRO A 199 8.06 2.84 -23.41
N ALA A 200 8.03 1.54 -23.72
CA ALA A 200 6.88 0.72 -23.41
C ALA A 200 6.76 0.48 -21.87
N LEU A 201 5.58 0.06 -21.40
CA LEU A 201 5.27 -0.05 -19.98
C LEU A 201 6.18 -1.05 -19.25
N LEU A 202 6.34 -2.27 -19.77
CA LEU A 202 7.13 -3.32 -19.11
C LEU A 202 8.60 -2.95 -18.97
N PRO A 203 9.32 -2.46 -20.01
CA PRO A 203 10.67 -1.94 -19.86
C PRO A 203 10.79 -0.84 -18.81
N TYR A 204 9.83 0.08 -18.74
CA TYR A 204 9.82 1.11 -17.70
C TYR A 204 9.69 0.50 -16.29
N LEU A 205 8.80 -0.47 -16.10
CA LEU A 205 8.64 -1.16 -14.80
C LEU A 205 9.89 -1.98 -14.41
N GLU A 206 10.66 -2.47 -15.41
CA GLU A 206 11.92 -3.15 -15.18
C GLU A 206 13.04 -2.20 -14.71
N ASP A 207 13.07 -1.00 -15.26
CA ASP A 207 14.20 -0.08 -15.07
C ASP A 207 13.93 1.02 -14.02
N ILE A 208 12.67 1.16 -13.54
CA ILE A 208 12.35 2.15 -12.49
C ILE A 208 13.19 1.90 -11.24
N PRO A 209 13.91 2.93 -10.73
CA PRO A 209 14.68 2.75 -9.52
C PRO A 209 13.74 2.50 -8.35
N LEU A 210 13.89 1.35 -7.69
CA LEU A 210 13.30 1.17 -6.38
C LEU A 210 14.11 2.04 -5.44
N THR A 211 13.49 3.07 -4.90
CA THR A 211 14.11 3.83 -3.83
C THR A 211 14.30 2.87 -2.67
N ASP A 212 15.55 2.64 -2.30
CA ASP A 212 15.89 2.11 -0.98
C ASP A 212 15.50 3.19 0.05
N ASP A 213 14.19 3.46 0.17
CA ASP A 213 13.64 4.37 1.18
C ASP A 213 13.75 3.75 2.58
N THR A 214 14.75 2.90 2.74
CA THR A 214 15.13 2.39 4.05
C THR A 214 15.64 3.56 4.87
N ASN A 215 14.76 4.12 5.67
CA ASN A 215 15.14 5.18 6.59
C ASN A 215 16.17 4.62 7.59
N LEU A 216 17.45 4.98 7.40
CA LEU A 216 18.55 4.55 8.28
C LEU A 216 18.84 5.57 9.40
N SER A 217 18.09 6.69 9.48
CA SER A 217 18.34 7.74 10.47
C SER A 217 17.39 7.49 11.62
N HIS A 218 16.37 7.38 11.92
CA HIS A 218 15.55 7.34 13.14
C HIS A 218 15.34 5.89 13.62
N PRO A 219 16.16 5.35 14.54
CA PRO A 219 16.03 3.96 14.96
C PRO A 219 14.69 3.69 15.64
N ARG A 220 13.88 2.81 15.04
CA ARG A 220 12.58 2.37 15.54
C ARG A 220 12.49 0.85 15.48
N PHE A 221 12.34 0.24 16.63
CA PHE A 221 12.12 -1.20 16.76
C PHE A 221 10.93 -1.44 17.68
N GLN A 222 9.98 -2.25 17.24
CA GLN A 222 8.85 -2.64 18.08
C GLN A 222 8.91 -4.12 18.41
N VAL A 223 8.70 -4.44 19.68
CA VAL A 223 8.66 -5.81 20.18
C VAL A 223 7.42 -6.51 19.71
N GLN A 224 7.59 -7.54 18.87
CA GLN A 224 6.52 -8.38 18.38
C GLN A 224 6.36 -9.65 19.21
N HIS A 225 7.47 -10.15 19.75
CA HIS A 225 7.48 -11.36 20.58
C HIS A 225 8.61 -11.30 21.61
N VAL A 226 8.35 -11.77 22.83
CA VAL A 226 9.35 -11.91 23.89
C VAL A 226 9.78 -13.37 23.96
N ILE A 227 11.06 -13.65 23.72
CA ILE A 227 11.63 -14.99 23.74
C ILE A 227 12.17 -15.28 25.14
N ARG A 228 11.60 -16.26 25.82
CA ARG A 228 12.05 -16.78 27.10
C ARG A 228 12.08 -18.31 27.04
N PRO A 229 13.20 -18.93 26.66
CA PRO A 229 13.31 -20.38 26.60
C PRO A 229 13.15 -20.99 28.00
N GLN A 230 12.37 -22.07 28.10
CA GLN A 230 12.20 -22.79 29.38
C GLN A 230 13.19 -23.95 29.49
N VAL A 231 14.47 -23.72 29.11
CA VAL A 231 15.54 -24.71 29.19
C VAL A 231 16.57 -24.22 30.19
N LYS A 232 17.17 -25.13 30.94
CA LYS A 232 18.10 -24.80 32.07
C LYS A 232 19.32 -24.02 31.60
N GLU A 233 19.82 -24.32 30.40
CA GLU A 233 21.01 -23.67 29.82
C GLU A 233 20.77 -22.23 29.40
N LEU A 234 19.52 -21.80 29.25
CA LEU A 234 19.11 -20.45 28.81
C LEU A 234 18.17 -19.79 29.82
N HIS A 235 18.34 -20.10 31.11
CA HIS A 235 17.46 -19.61 32.19
C HIS A 235 17.36 -18.08 32.22
N ASP A 236 18.46 -17.38 31.95
CA ASP A 236 18.56 -15.92 31.99
C ASP A 236 18.39 -15.26 30.61
N TYR A 237 18.17 -16.08 29.58
CA TYR A 237 17.97 -15.54 28.22
C TYR A 237 16.64 -14.82 28.12
N ARG A 238 16.69 -13.54 27.72
CA ARG A 238 15.51 -12.74 27.38
C ARG A 238 15.77 -11.98 26.10
N GLY A 239 15.18 -12.45 24.99
CA GLY A 239 15.28 -11.84 23.67
C GLY A 239 13.99 -11.12 23.28
N TYR A 240 14.12 -9.93 22.73
CA TYR A 240 13.00 -9.17 22.19
C TYR A 240 13.03 -9.26 20.66
N ALA A 241 12.15 -10.06 20.11
CA ALA A 241 12.07 -10.29 18.67
C ALA A 241 11.11 -9.30 18.00
N GLY A 242 11.50 -8.76 16.86
CA GLY A 242 10.70 -7.83 16.08
C GLY A 242 11.37 -7.44 14.78
N LYS A 243 10.82 -6.42 14.13
CA LYS A 243 11.35 -5.83 12.90
C LYS A 243 11.88 -4.43 13.19
N VAL A 244 13.06 -4.13 12.67
CA VAL A 244 13.58 -2.75 12.64
C VAL A 244 12.79 -2.00 11.58
N PHE A 245 11.99 -1.02 11.97
CA PHE A 245 11.20 -0.20 11.03
C PHE A 245 12.06 0.85 10.34
N SER A 246 13.01 1.42 11.08
CA SER A 246 13.96 2.42 10.58
C SER A 246 15.22 2.45 11.43
N GLY A 247 16.26 3.08 10.89
CA GLY A 247 17.52 3.31 11.58
C GLY A 247 18.42 2.08 11.65
N ILE A 248 19.47 2.26 12.44
CA ILE A 248 20.53 1.29 12.71
C ILE A 248 20.66 1.14 14.20
N TYR A 249 20.84 -0.09 14.68
CA TYR A 249 21.16 -0.42 16.07
C TYR A 249 22.50 -1.14 16.16
N LYS A 250 23.31 -0.77 17.15
CA LYS A 250 24.61 -1.38 17.43
C LYS A 250 24.64 -1.96 18.84
N LYS A 251 25.42 -3.00 19.02
CA LYS A 251 25.74 -3.53 20.36
C LYS A 251 26.37 -2.42 21.19
N GLY A 252 25.84 -2.20 22.41
CA GLY A 252 26.27 -1.15 23.34
C GLY A 252 25.51 0.18 23.17
N ASP A 253 24.62 0.34 22.19
CA ASP A 253 23.83 1.56 22.06
C ASP A 253 22.93 1.79 23.27
N GLN A 254 22.84 3.06 23.70
CA GLN A 254 21.88 3.49 24.68
C GLN A 254 20.49 3.60 24.08
N VAL A 255 19.54 2.89 24.68
CA VAL A 255 18.17 2.81 24.23
C VAL A 255 17.19 3.12 25.35
N THR A 256 16.00 3.55 24.95
CA THR A 256 14.86 3.76 25.84
C THR A 256 13.73 2.82 25.46
N VAL A 257 13.19 2.14 26.46
CA VAL A 257 12.00 1.29 26.31
C VAL A 257 10.75 2.15 26.51
N LEU A 258 9.94 2.27 25.50
CA LEU A 258 8.71 3.06 25.50
C LEU A 258 7.46 2.16 25.45
N PRO A 259 6.35 2.55 26.11
CA PRO A 259 6.09 3.86 26.75
C PRO A 259 6.61 4.01 28.19
N ALA A 260 7.26 3.00 28.76
CA ALA A 260 7.72 3.02 30.16
C ALA A 260 8.79 4.10 30.45
N GLY A 261 9.55 4.53 29.44
CA GLY A 261 10.61 5.53 29.57
C GLY A 261 11.89 5.02 30.26
N ILE A 262 12.09 3.70 30.32
CA ILE A 262 13.23 3.08 31.00
C ILE A 262 14.45 3.05 30.08
N GLN A 263 15.56 3.59 30.51
CA GLN A 263 16.81 3.60 29.75
C GLN A 263 17.68 2.38 30.11
N THR A 264 18.33 1.83 29.09
CA THR A 264 19.22 0.68 29.19
C THR A 264 20.20 0.67 28.01
N LYS A 265 20.95 -0.42 27.83
CA LYS A 265 21.83 -0.64 26.69
C LYS A 265 21.56 -1.96 26.00
N ILE A 266 21.90 -2.02 24.73
CA ILE A 266 21.85 -3.25 23.94
C ILE A 266 23.04 -4.14 24.32
N SER A 267 22.77 -5.31 24.88
CA SER A 267 23.80 -6.29 25.23
C SER A 267 24.15 -7.21 24.05
N SER A 268 23.17 -7.60 23.23
CA SER A 268 23.38 -8.47 22.09
C SER A 268 22.33 -8.21 20.99
N LEU A 269 22.72 -8.48 19.76
CA LEU A 269 21.87 -8.40 18.56
C LEU A 269 22.00 -9.71 17.78
N GLU A 270 20.88 -10.24 17.29
CA GLU A 270 20.84 -11.49 16.52
C GLU A 270 20.01 -11.37 15.25
N VAL A 271 20.51 -11.92 14.15
CA VAL A 271 19.79 -12.05 12.87
C VAL A 271 19.81 -13.52 12.47
N GLY A 272 18.62 -14.14 12.38
CA GLY A 272 18.53 -15.56 12.02
C GLY A 272 19.23 -16.51 12.99
N GLY A 273 19.34 -16.14 14.27
CA GLY A 273 20.04 -16.92 15.29
C GLY A 273 21.56 -16.74 15.30
N ILE A 274 22.09 -15.79 14.55
CA ILE A 274 23.53 -15.46 14.50
C ILE A 274 23.74 -14.10 15.16
N GLU A 275 24.63 -14.05 16.15
CA GLU A 275 25.00 -12.80 16.82
C GLU A 275 25.72 -11.87 15.84
N THR A 276 25.40 -10.58 15.89
CA THR A 276 25.99 -9.53 15.06
C THR A 276 26.23 -8.26 15.91
N ASN A 277 27.11 -7.39 15.43
CA ASN A 277 27.40 -6.12 16.09
C ASN A 277 26.47 -4.99 15.66
N GLU A 278 25.79 -5.14 14.53
CA GLU A 278 24.94 -4.11 13.93
C GLU A 278 23.75 -4.74 13.22
N VAL A 279 22.58 -4.09 13.32
CA VAL A 279 21.36 -4.43 12.57
C VAL A 279 20.71 -3.15 12.08
N PHE A 280 19.97 -3.25 10.97
CA PHE A 280 19.36 -2.10 10.31
C PHE A 280 18.00 -2.45 9.69
N ALA A 281 17.23 -1.40 9.37
CA ALA A 281 15.96 -1.59 8.67
C ALA A 281 16.18 -2.18 7.27
N PRO A 282 15.31 -3.09 6.80
CA PRO A 282 14.10 -3.61 7.45
C PRO A 282 14.28 -5.01 8.06
N GLN A 283 15.42 -5.31 8.65
CA GLN A 283 15.75 -6.64 9.20
C GLN A 283 14.80 -7.08 10.32
N SER A 284 14.51 -8.39 10.36
CA SER A 284 13.90 -9.05 11.52
C SER A 284 15.00 -9.54 12.45
N VAL A 285 14.97 -9.09 13.70
CA VAL A 285 16.09 -9.25 14.64
C VAL A 285 15.61 -9.63 16.03
N VAL A 286 16.53 -10.10 16.85
CA VAL A 286 16.34 -10.25 18.29
C VAL A 286 17.30 -9.29 18.97
N ILE A 287 16.78 -8.45 19.88
CA ILE A 287 17.54 -7.53 20.71
C ILE A 287 17.54 -8.07 22.13
N GLN A 288 18.70 -8.13 22.78
CA GLN A 288 18.84 -8.36 24.22
C GLN A 288 19.36 -7.08 24.90
N LEU A 289 18.93 -6.83 26.12
CA LEU A 289 19.26 -5.65 26.89
C LEU A 289 20.14 -6.02 28.08
N GLU A 290 20.92 -5.04 28.60
CA GLU A 290 21.76 -5.26 29.77
C GLU A 290 20.93 -5.47 31.04
N ASP A 291 19.80 -4.73 31.16
CA ASP A 291 18.94 -4.77 32.33
C ASP A 291 17.75 -5.69 32.12
N ASP A 292 17.30 -6.34 33.20
CA ASP A 292 16.08 -7.14 33.19
C ASP A 292 14.85 -6.25 33.36
N ILE A 293 14.32 -5.78 32.21
CA ILE A 293 13.18 -4.86 32.14
C ILE A 293 11.94 -5.65 31.74
N ASP A 294 10.81 -5.31 32.35
CA ASP A 294 9.51 -5.87 31.95
C ASP A 294 9.02 -5.21 30.67
N ILE A 295 9.20 -5.91 29.55
CA ILE A 295 8.86 -5.47 28.21
C ILE A 295 7.83 -6.45 27.63
N SER A 296 6.80 -5.90 27.04
CA SER A 296 5.70 -6.65 26.43
C SER A 296 5.63 -6.45 24.92
N ARG A 297 4.90 -7.35 24.24
CA ARG A 297 4.54 -7.16 22.85
C ARG A 297 3.86 -5.81 22.66
N GLY A 298 4.34 -5.04 21.68
CA GLY A 298 3.84 -3.70 21.35
C GLY A 298 4.60 -2.56 22.01
N ASP A 299 5.55 -2.85 22.93
CA ASP A 299 6.48 -1.85 23.41
C ASP A 299 7.56 -1.58 22.34
N SER A 300 8.18 -0.42 22.42
CA SER A 300 9.19 0.01 21.44
C SER A 300 10.54 0.22 22.11
N ILE A 301 11.61 -0.23 21.46
CA ILE A 301 13.00 0.05 21.85
C ILE A 301 13.52 1.08 20.84
N VAL A 302 13.89 2.27 21.33
CA VAL A 302 14.30 3.40 20.49
C VAL A 302 15.61 3.99 21.00
N ASN A 303 16.31 4.74 20.14
CA ASN A 303 17.52 5.45 20.58
C ASN A 303 17.14 6.51 21.64
N THR A 304 17.90 6.58 22.72
CA THR A 304 17.61 7.49 23.84
C THR A 304 17.57 8.96 23.43
N ASN A 305 18.37 9.36 22.44
CA ASN A 305 18.47 10.73 21.96
C ASN A 305 17.52 11.05 20.81
N ASP A 306 16.76 10.06 20.32
CA ASP A 306 15.86 10.19 19.18
C ASP A 306 14.57 9.39 19.43
N GLN A 307 13.68 10.00 20.21
CA GLN A 307 12.45 9.34 20.65
C GLN A 307 11.24 9.81 19.82
N PRO A 308 10.36 8.86 19.43
CA PRO A 308 9.06 9.18 18.83
C PRO A 308 8.11 9.78 19.85
N LEU A 309 6.96 10.25 19.38
CA LEU A 309 5.91 10.77 20.24
C LEU A 309 5.26 9.65 21.06
N VAL A 310 5.15 9.86 22.37
CA VAL A 310 4.38 9.00 23.30
C VAL A 310 3.13 9.76 23.71
N THR A 311 1.96 9.33 23.26
CA THR A 311 0.73 10.07 23.47
C THR A 311 -0.51 9.17 23.57
N SER A 312 -1.52 9.65 24.31
CA SER A 312 -2.86 9.04 24.33
C SER A 312 -3.88 9.81 23.48
N GLN A 313 -3.46 10.82 22.74
CA GLN A 313 -4.32 11.54 21.81
C GLN A 313 -3.55 11.85 20.54
N VAL A 314 -4.07 11.39 19.42
CA VAL A 314 -3.49 11.60 18.09
C VAL A 314 -4.47 12.29 17.17
N GLU A 315 -3.95 13.14 16.31
CA GLU A 315 -4.66 13.61 15.13
C GLU A 315 -4.32 12.67 13.95
N ALA A 316 -5.31 12.36 13.15
CA ALA A 316 -5.12 11.47 12.02
C ALA A 316 -6.04 11.84 10.85
N LEU A 317 -5.57 11.56 9.63
CA LEU A 317 -6.45 11.35 8.49
C LEU A 317 -6.89 9.91 8.50
N ILE A 318 -8.19 9.66 8.37
CA ILE A 318 -8.74 8.32 8.25
C ILE A 318 -9.52 8.17 6.96
N CYS A 319 -9.42 7.00 6.33
CA CYS A 319 -10.33 6.56 5.30
C CYS A 319 -11.35 5.64 5.95
N TRP A 320 -12.63 6.02 5.93
CA TRP A 320 -13.69 5.23 6.54
C TRP A 320 -14.11 4.07 5.63
N LEU A 321 -14.13 2.85 6.15
CA LEU A 321 -14.24 1.61 5.37
C LEU A 321 -15.48 0.77 5.73
N ASP A 322 -16.38 1.29 6.57
CA ASP A 322 -17.59 0.58 7.00
C ASP A 322 -18.85 1.24 6.42
N GLU A 323 -19.86 0.41 6.13
CA GLU A 323 -21.18 0.89 5.74
C GLU A 323 -21.89 1.60 6.90
N LYS A 324 -21.63 1.16 8.15
CA LYS A 324 -22.11 1.84 9.33
C LYS A 324 -21.39 3.19 9.50
N PRO A 325 -22.13 4.30 9.49
CA PRO A 325 -21.50 5.61 9.56
C PRO A 325 -20.70 5.85 10.85
N LEU A 326 -19.56 6.51 10.73
CA LEU A 326 -18.80 6.99 11.88
C LEU A 326 -19.48 8.23 12.47
N VAL A 327 -19.64 8.23 13.78
CA VAL A 327 -20.15 9.35 14.56
C VAL A 327 -19.14 9.68 15.67
N LYS A 328 -19.03 10.98 16.01
CA LYS A 328 -18.24 11.45 17.14
C LYS A 328 -18.63 10.71 18.43
N GLY A 329 -17.65 10.28 19.19
CA GLY A 329 -17.84 9.52 20.44
C GLY A 329 -17.88 8.00 20.27
N ASN A 330 -17.89 7.49 19.04
CA ASN A 330 -17.84 6.03 18.79
C ASN A 330 -16.52 5.44 19.28
N LYS A 331 -16.63 4.22 19.81
CA LYS A 331 -15.50 3.47 20.40
C LYS A 331 -15.07 2.35 19.45
N TYR A 332 -13.78 2.13 19.41
CA TYR A 332 -13.12 1.14 18.55
C TYR A 332 -11.89 0.57 19.26
N ILE A 333 -11.33 -0.49 18.73
CA ILE A 333 -9.96 -0.90 18.99
C ILE A 333 -9.07 -0.20 17.97
N LEU A 334 -8.05 0.53 18.40
CA LEU A 334 -6.96 1.00 17.55
C LEU A 334 -5.85 -0.04 17.59
N GLN A 335 -5.49 -0.57 16.45
CA GLN A 335 -4.32 -1.41 16.28
C GLN A 335 -3.23 -0.60 15.59
N HIS A 336 -2.17 -0.34 16.34
CA HIS A 336 -0.95 0.33 15.88
C HIS A 336 0.21 -0.67 15.94
N ASN A 337 0.63 -1.15 14.79
CA ASN A 337 1.61 -2.21 14.67
C ASN A 337 1.23 -3.46 15.52
N ALA A 338 2.08 -3.86 16.47
CA ALA A 338 1.82 -5.00 17.35
C ALA A 338 0.97 -4.65 18.59
N ARG A 339 0.67 -3.36 18.81
CA ARG A 339 -0.08 -2.89 19.98
C ARG A 339 -1.55 -2.66 19.63
N THR A 340 -2.44 -3.15 20.50
CA THR A 340 -3.88 -2.90 20.42
C THR A 340 -4.34 -2.15 21.66
N VAL A 341 -5.12 -1.07 21.47
CA VAL A 341 -5.65 -0.26 22.56
C VAL A 341 -7.09 0.15 22.25
N ARG A 342 -7.93 0.28 23.28
CA ARG A 342 -9.25 0.89 23.11
C ARG A 342 -9.11 2.35 22.77
N ALA A 343 -9.93 2.81 21.84
CA ALA A 343 -9.88 4.18 21.33
C ALA A 343 -11.29 4.75 21.15
N VAL A 344 -11.38 6.04 21.20
CA VAL A 344 -12.60 6.80 20.89
C VAL A 344 -12.30 7.89 19.89
N VAL A 345 -13.12 8.03 18.86
CA VAL A 345 -13.07 9.17 17.95
C VAL A 345 -13.67 10.37 18.68
N LYS A 346 -12.80 11.23 19.19
CA LYS A 346 -13.18 12.36 20.04
C LYS A 346 -13.81 13.51 19.25
N ASP A 347 -13.19 13.84 18.12
CA ASP A 347 -13.63 14.93 17.26
C ASP A 347 -13.44 14.55 15.78
N ILE A 348 -14.28 15.12 14.92
CA ILE A 348 -14.18 15.03 13.47
C ILE A 348 -14.11 16.47 12.99
N TYR A 349 -12.98 16.86 12.38
CA TYR A 349 -12.69 18.23 12.05
C TYR A 349 -13.24 18.65 10.67
N TYR A 350 -12.95 17.86 9.65
CA TYR A 350 -13.38 18.09 8.28
C TYR A 350 -13.34 16.79 7.47
N LYS A 351 -14.02 16.78 6.34
CA LYS A 351 -13.86 15.76 5.29
C LYS A 351 -13.22 16.37 4.05
N LEU A 352 -12.53 15.54 3.28
CA LEU A 352 -12.00 15.91 1.97
C LEU A 352 -13.05 15.61 0.90
N ASP A 353 -13.40 16.63 0.10
CA ASP A 353 -14.16 16.40 -1.13
C ASP A 353 -13.26 15.73 -2.19
N VAL A 354 -13.72 14.60 -2.74
CA VAL A 354 -12.92 13.83 -3.72
C VAL A 354 -12.83 14.51 -5.08
N ASN A 355 -13.71 15.48 -5.39
CA ASN A 355 -13.72 16.16 -6.67
C ASN A 355 -12.91 17.45 -6.65
N THR A 356 -13.08 18.25 -5.58
CA THR A 356 -12.45 19.58 -5.43
C THR A 356 -11.18 19.54 -4.59
N LEU A 357 -10.98 18.48 -3.77
CA LEU A 357 -9.91 18.32 -2.78
C LEU A 357 -9.97 19.36 -1.64
N GLU A 358 -11.09 20.03 -1.52
CA GLU A 358 -11.33 21.04 -0.49
C GLU A 358 -11.76 20.39 0.83
N GLN A 359 -11.46 21.07 1.91
CA GLN A 359 -11.93 20.70 3.25
C GLN A 359 -13.38 21.14 3.40
N MET A 360 -14.25 20.18 3.70
CA MET A 360 -15.66 20.40 3.92
C MET A 360 -16.04 20.11 5.37
N GLU A 361 -17.00 20.84 5.91
CA GLU A 361 -17.59 20.54 7.20
C GLU A 361 -18.33 19.19 7.15
N VAL A 362 -18.26 18.44 8.25
CA VAL A 362 -18.94 17.14 8.37
C VAL A 362 -20.31 17.33 8.99
N GLU A 363 -21.35 17.24 8.20
CA GLU A 363 -22.72 17.27 8.65
C GLU A 363 -23.14 15.89 9.20
N GLY A 364 -23.16 15.76 10.51
CA GLY A 364 -23.70 14.60 11.24
C GLY A 364 -22.79 13.39 11.32
N SER A 365 -22.51 12.69 10.23
CA SER A 365 -21.76 11.42 10.24
C SER A 365 -20.88 11.24 9.00
N VAL A 366 -19.82 10.43 9.15
CA VAL A 366 -18.92 10.05 8.05
C VAL A 366 -19.39 8.77 7.40
N LYS A 367 -19.50 8.78 6.08
CA LYS A 367 -19.96 7.65 5.28
C LYS A 367 -18.81 6.82 4.72
N LEU A 368 -19.14 5.64 4.22
CA LEU A 368 -18.22 4.73 3.53
C LEU A 368 -17.39 5.49 2.47
N ASN A 369 -16.08 5.24 2.46
CA ASN A 369 -15.09 5.81 1.53
C ASN A 369 -14.83 7.32 1.67
N GLU A 370 -15.38 7.97 2.69
CA GLU A 370 -15.00 9.34 2.98
C GLU A 370 -13.64 9.39 3.71
N VAL A 371 -12.85 10.38 3.36
CA VAL A 371 -11.56 10.69 4.00
C VAL A 371 -11.77 11.88 4.91
N VAL A 372 -11.48 11.71 6.21
CA VAL A 372 -11.75 12.73 7.22
C VAL A 372 -10.56 12.92 8.15
N LYS A 373 -10.38 14.14 8.63
CA LYS A 373 -9.46 14.46 9.74
C LYS A 373 -10.18 14.32 11.06
N VAL A 374 -9.58 13.55 11.97
CA VAL A 374 -10.15 13.22 13.28
C VAL A 374 -9.13 13.39 14.41
N SER A 375 -9.66 13.57 15.64
CA SER A 375 -8.90 13.37 16.88
C SER A 375 -9.31 12.03 17.49
N ILE A 376 -8.34 11.18 17.78
CA ILE A 376 -8.53 9.86 18.41
C ILE A 376 -7.88 9.88 19.77
N LYS A 377 -8.65 9.54 20.83
CA LYS A 377 -8.13 9.34 22.18
C LYS A 377 -8.04 7.85 22.48
N THR A 378 -6.89 7.40 22.96
CA THR A 378 -6.61 6.01 23.34
C THR A 378 -6.65 5.82 24.85
N ALA A 379 -6.98 4.61 25.31
CA ALA A 379 -7.05 4.26 26.73
C ALA A 379 -5.67 4.16 27.40
N SER A 380 -4.61 3.92 26.62
CA SER A 380 -3.21 3.94 27.07
C SER A 380 -2.35 4.56 25.98
N PRO A 381 -1.16 5.10 26.32
CA PRO A 381 -0.28 5.74 25.34
C PRO A 381 0.14 4.78 24.22
N ILE A 382 0.27 5.34 23.01
CA ILE A 382 0.94 4.70 21.87
C ILE A 382 2.25 5.44 21.58
N VAL A 383 3.16 4.73 20.92
CA VAL A 383 4.50 5.23 20.54
C VAL A 383 4.51 5.38 19.03
N THR A 384 4.45 6.59 18.52
CA THR A 384 4.21 6.84 17.10
C THR A 384 5.08 7.97 16.56
N ASP A 385 5.39 7.91 15.27
CA ASP A 385 5.88 9.02 14.46
C ASP A 385 4.74 9.54 13.56
N ALA A 386 4.89 10.72 12.97
CA ALA A 386 3.96 11.16 11.95
C ALA A 386 4.07 10.26 10.70
N TYR A 387 2.95 9.91 10.09
CA TYR A 387 2.94 9.11 8.85
C TYR A 387 3.78 9.75 7.74
N ALA A 388 3.82 11.08 7.74
CA ALA A 388 4.62 11.84 6.80
C ALA A 388 6.11 11.54 6.89
N ASP A 389 6.63 11.27 8.08
CA ASP A 389 8.05 11.10 8.35
C ASP A 389 8.45 9.63 8.36
N LEU A 390 7.63 8.78 8.97
CA LEU A 390 7.86 7.34 9.04
C LEU A 390 6.55 6.57 8.89
N PRO A 391 6.11 6.22 7.66
CA PRO A 391 4.87 5.50 7.42
C PRO A 391 4.72 4.21 8.25
N ALA A 392 5.81 3.45 8.41
CA ALA A 392 5.81 2.19 9.17
C ALA A 392 5.41 2.36 10.65
N ASN A 393 5.66 3.52 11.26
CA ASN A 393 5.29 3.83 12.65
C ASN A 393 4.22 4.92 12.76
N GLY A 394 3.72 5.44 11.63
CA GLY A 394 2.70 6.47 11.57
C GLY A 394 1.33 5.97 11.10
N CYS A 395 1.16 4.67 10.86
CA CYS A 395 -0.10 4.08 10.41
C CYS A 395 -0.72 3.18 11.48
N ALA A 396 -2.06 3.13 11.47
CA ALA A 396 -2.85 2.26 12.34
C ALA A 396 -4.15 1.88 11.63
N ILE A 397 -4.94 1.00 12.24
CA ILE A 397 -6.31 0.69 11.82
C ILE A 397 -7.27 0.84 12.99
N LEU A 398 -8.51 1.20 12.69
CA LEU A 398 -9.62 1.07 13.64
C LEU A 398 -10.39 -0.22 13.36
N ILE A 399 -10.71 -0.93 14.44
CA ILE A 399 -11.42 -2.20 14.42
C ILE A 399 -12.70 -2.04 15.26
N ASP A 400 -13.83 -2.45 14.74
CA ASP A 400 -15.08 -2.52 15.49
C ASP A 400 -15.02 -3.65 16.52
N GLU A 401 -15.26 -3.34 17.81
CA GLU A 401 -15.16 -4.31 18.91
C GLU A 401 -16.17 -5.47 18.79
N THR A 402 -17.26 -5.29 18.04
CA THR A 402 -18.34 -6.27 17.95
C THR A 402 -18.14 -7.23 16.79
N SER A 403 -17.83 -6.68 15.61
CA SER A 403 -17.69 -7.47 14.38
C SER A 403 -16.26 -7.95 14.14
N ASN A 404 -15.27 -7.40 14.85
CA ASN A 404 -13.82 -7.55 14.59
C ASN A 404 -13.41 -7.16 13.17
N SER A 405 -14.23 -6.35 12.50
CA SER A 405 -13.93 -5.85 11.15
C SER A 405 -13.07 -4.59 11.21
N THR A 406 -12.12 -4.46 10.30
CA THR A 406 -11.42 -3.18 10.09
C THR A 406 -12.38 -2.16 9.49
N VAL A 407 -12.56 -1.04 10.19
CA VAL A 407 -13.53 0.02 9.82
C VAL A 407 -12.86 1.30 9.36
N ALA A 408 -11.57 1.48 9.60
CA ALA A 408 -10.81 2.60 9.06
C ALA A 408 -9.32 2.28 8.92
N ALA A 409 -8.70 2.84 7.88
CA ALA A 409 -7.27 3.06 7.82
C ALA A 409 -6.95 4.42 8.46
N VAL A 410 -5.88 4.48 9.27
CA VAL A 410 -5.51 5.64 10.10
C VAL A 410 -4.10 6.08 9.75
N LEU A 411 -3.92 7.33 9.33
CA LEU A 411 -2.64 7.96 9.03
C LEU A 411 -2.40 9.06 10.06
N ILE A 412 -1.53 8.80 11.03
CA ILE A 412 -1.22 9.70 12.16
C ILE A 412 -0.43 10.91 11.66
N GLN A 413 -0.80 12.11 12.15
CA GLN A 413 -0.21 13.38 11.73
C GLN A 413 0.57 14.06 12.84
#